data_3e548e4ecdcce1596ed947b6412c5650
#
_entry.id   3e548e4ecdcce1596ed947b6412c5650
#
_cell.length_a   1.000
_cell.length_b   1.000
_cell.length_c   1.000
_cell.angle_alpha   90.00
_cell.angle_beta   90.00
_cell.angle_gamma   90.00
#
_symmetry.space_group_name_H-M   'P 1'
#
loop_
_entity.id
_entity.type
_entity.pdbx_description
1 polymer ?
#
loop_
_entity_poly.entity_id
_entity_poly.type
_entity_poly.pdbx_seq_one_letter_code
_entity_poly.pdbx_strand_id
1 'polypeptide(L)'
;IAFIHSGLKEEAKISNKAKPESVQFYDFLLDIKNIIGDFKLKSSKYNILSPYEQADIYLSDIKVGFIGRLHLKIENERDLPKTYICELDLDLIRQDFKIAKPYSKFPAITRDLSVLIPKGFEYNQIKNCIEELNLEILENFRLVDIYSDENLKEFYSITISFSFRDINKTLEDNQVNECMDKILNTLKNLGLDL
;
A
#
# COMPACT_ATOMS: atom_id res chain seq x y z
N ILE A 1 11.78 19.19 -3.17
CA ILE A 1 12.69 18.18 -3.70
C ILE A 1 11.98 17.34 -4.73
N ALA A 2 12.70 16.91 -5.77
CA ALA A 2 12.15 16.01 -6.79
C ALA A 2 12.98 14.75 -6.89
N PHE A 3 12.29 13.62 -7.15
CA PHE A 3 12.87 12.31 -7.39
C PHE A 3 12.43 11.81 -8.76
N ILE A 4 13.32 11.14 -9.44
CA ILE A 4 13.04 10.52 -10.74
C ILE A 4 13.61 9.11 -10.72
N HIS A 5 12.82 8.14 -11.19
CA HIS A 5 13.27 6.78 -11.42
C HIS A 5 12.80 6.32 -12.81
N SER A 6 13.72 5.86 -13.64
CA SER A 6 13.40 5.41 -15.01
C SER A 6 14.27 4.23 -15.42
N GLY A 7 13.81 3.45 -16.39
CA GLY A 7 14.54 2.34 -16.97
C GLY A 7 14.44 1.05 -16.15
N LEU A 8 15.57 0.44 -15.85
CA LEU A 8 15.66 -0.89 -15.23
C LEU A 8 15.72 -0.77 -13.71
N LYS A 9 15.07 -1.69 -13.01
CA LYS A 9 15.09 -1.81 -11.55
C LYS A 9 16.50 -2.15 -11.02
N GLU A 10 17.23 -2.94 -11.76
CA GLU A 10 18.61 -3.31 -11.48
C GLU A 10 19.38 -3.62 -12.78
N GLU A 11 20.69 -3.66 -12.70
CA GLU A 11 21.53 -4.08 -13.81
C GLU A 11 21.40 -5.58 -14.12
N ALA A 12 21.78 -5.98 -15.35
CA ALA A 12 21.86 -7.38 -15.72
C ALA A 12 22.92 -8.11 -14.88
N LYS A 13 22.49 -9.15 -14.15
CA LYS A 13 23.32 -9.96 -13.24
C LYS A 13 23.03 -11.44 -13.43
N ILE A 14 23.89 -12.29 -12.88
CA ILE A 14 23.66 -13.74 -12.84
C ILE A 14 22.38 -14.06 -12.07
N SER A 15 22.11 -13.33 -10.96
CA SER A 15 20.92 -13.52 -10.12
C SER A 15 19.59 -13.29 -10.84
N ASN A 16 19.54 -12.39 -11.83
CA ASN A 16 18.36 -12.11 -12.65
C ASN A 16 18.44 -12.74 -14.06
N LYS A 17 19.36 -13.70 -14.26
CA LYS A 17 19.60 -14.39 -15.54
C LYS A 17 19.80 -13.44 -16.73
N ALA A 18 20.45 -12.31 -16.50
CA ALA A 18 20.68 -11.21 -17.45
C ALA A 18 19.39 -10.65 -18.07
N LYS A 19 18.25 -10.78 -17.38
CA LYS A 19 16.93 -10.23 -17.76
C LYS A 19 16.39 -9.36 -16.63
N PRO A 20 16.96 -8.17 -16.42
CA PRO A 20 16.48 -7.26 -15.39
C PRO A 20 15.08 -6.74 -15.74
N GLU A 21 14.26 -6.58 -14.73
CA GLU A 21 12.90 -6.02 -14.86
C GLU A 21 12.97 -4.48 -14.96
N SER A 22 12.01 -3.92 -15.68
CA SER A 22 11.80 -2.46 -15.65
C SER A 22 11.19 -2.04 -14.32
N VAL A 23 11.57 -0.85 -13.85
CA VAL A 23 10.97 -0.25 -12.66
C VAL A 23 9.45 -0.16 -12.81
N GLN A 24 8.73 -0.47 -11.74
CA GLN A 24 7.28 -0.36 -11.66
C GLN A 24 6.87 0.76 -10.68
N PHE A 25 5.63 1.20 -10.75
CA PHE A 25 5.11 2.26 -9.88
C PHE A 25 5.29 1.94 -8.40
N TYR A 26 5.05 0.69 -8.01
CA TYR A 26 5.19 0.24 -6.62
C TYR A 26 6.65 0.20 -6.14
N ASP A 27 7.61 -0.06 -7.01
CA ASP A 27 9.03 0.02 -6.68
C ASP A 27 9.39 1.46 -6.29
N PHE A 28 8.95 2.41 -7.12
CA PHE A 28 9.18 3.83 -6.86
C PHE A 28 8.44 4.35 -5.62
N LEU A 29 7.22 3.88 -5.37
CA LEU A 29 6.50 4.16 -4.13
C LEU A 29 7.26 3.68 -2.90
N LEU A 30 7.89 2.51 -2.98
CA LEU A 30 8.70 1.95 -1.89
C LEU A 30 9.95 2.81 -1.64
N ASP A 31 10.61 3.28 -2.70
CA ASP A 31 11.74 4.18 -2.58
C ASP A 31 11.36 5.46 -1.82
N ILE A 32 10.24 6.08 -2.20
CA ILE A 32 9.73 7.29 -1.52
C ILE A 32 9.34 6.98 -0.07
N LYS A 33 8.68 5.84 0.19
CA LYS A 33 8.33 5.40 1.55
C LYS A 33 9.57 5.22 2.43
N ASN A 34 10.66 4.71 1.89
CA ASN A 34 11.92 4.55 2.61
C ASN A 34 12.56 5.91 3.00
N ILE A 35 12.24 6.97 2.25
CA ILE A 35 12.77 8.32 2.50
C ILE A 35 11.92 9.09 3.50
N ILE A 36 10.58 9.15 3.30
CA ILE A 36 9.69 10.00 4.09
C ILE A 36 8.84 9.23 5.11
N GLY A 37 8.91 7.90 5.13
CA GLY A 37 8.07 7.04 6.00
C GLY A 37 6.71 6.73 5.39
N ASP A 38 5.76 6.31 6.22
CA ASP A 38 4.41 5.96 5.77
C ASP A 38 3.63 7.21 5.36
N PHE A 39 2.92 7.12 4.25
CA PHE A 39 2.07 8.18 3.70
C PHE A 39 0.77 7.62 3.13
N LYS A 40 -0.21 8.50 2.95
CA LYS A 40 -1.48 8.19 2.27
C LYS A 40 -1.44 8.72 0.84
N LEU A 41 -2.06 7.98 -0.08
CA LEU A 41 -2.25 8.41 -1.46
C LEU A 41 -3.71 8.81 -1.66
N LYS A 42 -3.92 9.93 -2.38
CA LYS A 42 -5.25 10.34 -2.85
C LYS A 42 -5.21 10.55 -4.36
N SER A 43 -6.33 10.32 -5.01
CA SER A 43 -6.47 10.53 -6.45
C SER A 43 -6.07 11.94 -6.85
N SER A 44 -5.34 12.06 -7.95
CA SER A 44 -4.87 13.35 -8.47
C SER A 44 -5.14 13.48 -9.97
N LYS A 45 -5.01 14.70 -10.53
CA LYS A 45 -5.16 14.97 -11.96
C LYS A 45 -4.12 15.99 -12.41
N TYR A 46 -2.95 15.48 -12.81
CA TYR A 46 -1.88 16.29 -13.42
C TYR A 46 -1.73 15.93 -14.89
N ASN A 47 -1.75 16.94 -15.76
CA ASN A 47 -1.64 16.74 -17.21
C ASN A 47 -0.28 16.21 -17.66
N ILE A 48 0.76 16.40 -16.86
CA ILE A 48 2.12 15.89 -17.12
C ILE A 48 2.27 14.42 -16.73
N LEU A 49 1.29 13.85 -16.00
CA LEU A 49 1.33 12.47 -15.50
C LEU A 49 0.32 11.60 -16.26
N SER A 50 0.59 10.30 -16.24
CA SER A 50 -0.32 9.28 -16.72
C SER A 50 -1.62 9.29 -15.91
N PRO A 51 -2.80 9.28 -16.56
CA PRO A 51 -4.07 9.28 -15.83
C PRO A 51 -4.32 8.02 -15.00
N TYR A 52 -3.53 6.97 -15.22
CA TYR A 52 -3.68 5.67 -14.55
C TYR A 52 -2.68 5.44 -13.43
N GLU A 53 -1.55 6.17 -13.43
CA GLU A 53 -0.46 5.98 -12.46
C GLU A 53 -0.05 7.34 -11.89
N GLN A 54 -0.94 7.95 -11.08
CA GLN A 54 -0.68 9.22 -10.40
C GLN A 54 -1.44 9.35 -9.10
N ALA A 55 -0.88 10.03 -8.13
CA ALA A 55 -1.49 10.32 -6.84
C ALA A 55 -0.88 11.54 -6.17
N ASP A 56 -1.66 12.21 -5.32
CA ASP A 56 -1.18 13.14 -4.32
C ASP A 56 -0.68 12.38 -3.09
N ILE A 57 0.41 12.85 -2.50
CA ILE A 57 1.01 12.29 -1.28
C ILE A 57 0.58 13.12 -0.08
N TYR A 58 0.08 12.44 0.95
CA TYR A 58 -0.34 13.04 2.22
C TYR A 58 0.41 12.43 3.39
N LEU A 59 1.00 13.28 4.24
CA LEU A 59 1.46 12.91 5.57
C LEU A 59 0.41 13.37 6.57
N SER A 60 -0.20 12.42 7.28
CA SER A 60 -1.44 12.66 8.02
C SER A 60 -2.52 13.24 7.10
N ASP A 61 -2.93 14.48 7.29
CA ASP A 61 -3.94 15.15 6.46
C ASP A 61 -3.37 16.32 5.63
N ILE A 62 -2.04 16.48 5.62
CA ILE A 62 -1.35 17.54 4.89
C ILE A 62 -0.82 16.97 3.57
N LYS A 63 -1.23 17.59 2.45
CA LYS A 63 -0.64 17.29 1.16
C LYS A 63 0.79 17.80 1.11
N VAL A 64 1.75 16.89 0.90
CA VAL A 64 3.18 17.18 0.86
C VAL A 64 3.79 17.08 -0.53
N GLY A 65 3.03 16.59 -1.51
CA GLY A 65 3.53 16.49 -2.88
C GLY A 65 2.67 15.60 -3.76
N PHE A 66 3.28 15.13 -4.84
CA PHE A 66 2.64 14.20 -5.77
C PHE A 66 3.65 13.18 -6.31
N ILE A 67 3.13 12.07 -6.84
CA ILE A 67 3.91 11.00 -7.46
C ILE A 67 3.15 10.46 -8.66
N GLY A 68 3.87 10.03 -9.70
CA GLY A 68 3.25 9.37 -10.83
C GLY A 68 4.22 9.04 -11.93
N ARG A 69 3.72 8.33 -12.94
CA ARG A 69 4.42 8.10 -14.19
C ARG A 69 4.27 9.33 -15.09
N LEU A 70 5.30 9.70 -15.82
CA LEU A 70 5.17 10.70 -16.87
C LEU A 70 4.11 10.28 -17.89
N HIS A 71 3.42 11.28 -18.45
CA HIS A 71 2.45 11.03 -19.50
C HIS A 71 3.16 10.44 -20.74
N LEU A 72 2.58 9.39 -21.33
CA LEU A 72 3.16 8.64 -22.45
C LEU A 72 3.60 9.57 -23.62
N LYS A 73 2.86 10.65 -23.86
CA LYS A 73 3.21 11.64 -24.88
C LYS A 73 4.58 12.28 -24.59
N ILE A 74 4.86 12.61 -23.34
CA ILE A 74 6.13 13.21 -22.90
C ILE A 74 7.25 12.19 -23.00
N GLU A 75 7.00 10.93 -22.55
CA GLU A 75 7.97 9.84 -22.70
C GLU A 75 8.38 9.67 -24.17
N ASN A 76 7.39 9.64 -25.09
CA ASN A 76 7.65 9.46 -26.53
C ASN A 76 8.34 10.69 -27.17
N GLU A 77 7.90 11.91 -26.85
CA GLU A 77 8.48 13.15 -27.41
C GLU A 77 9.95 13.34 -26.99
N ARG A 78 10.35 12.80 -25.86
CA ARG A 78 11.69 12.93 -25.28
C ARG A 78 12.54 11.68 -25.38
N ASP A 79 12.05 10.62 -26.04
CA ASP A 79 12.70 9.31 -26.14
C ASP A 79 13.10 8.76 -24.75
N LEU A 80 12.19 8.88 -23.78
CA LEU A 80 12.40 8.39 -22.43
C LEU A 80 11.81 7.00 -22.28
N PRO A 81 12.49 6.11 -21.52
CA PRO A 81 11.85 4.89 -21.05
C PRO A 81 10.71 5.22 -20.07
N LYS A 82 9.99 4.21 -19.62
CA LYS A 82 9.00 4.36 -18.56
C LYS A 82 9.60 5.10 -17.36
N THR A 83 9.09 6.27 -17.05
CA THR A 83 9.68 7.22 -16.09
C THR A 83 8.68 7.62 -15.03
N TYR A 84 9.07 7.46 -13.79
CA TYR A 84 8.31 7.90 -12.60
C TYR A 84 8.95 9.14 -12.00
N ILE A 85 8.11 10.06 -11.55
CA ILE A 85 8.52 11.30 -10.88
C ILE A 85 7.75 11.48 -9.58
N CYS A 86 8.40 12.08 -8.61
CA CYS A 86 7.81 12.51 -7.35
C CYS A 86 8.35 13.89 -7.02
N GLU A 87 7.47 14.80 -6.61
CA GLU A 87 7.86 16.11 -6.09
C GLU A 87 7.27 16.27 -4.69
N LEU A 88 8.12 16.69 -3.75
CA LEU A 88 7.80 16.84 -2.34
C LEU A 88 8.18 18.23 -1.84
N ASP A 89 7.31 18.84 -1.06
CA ASP A 89 7.59 20.04 -0.29
C ASP A 89 8.29 19.66 1.02
N LEU A 90 9.58 19.96 1.12
CA LEU A 90 10.39 19.61 2.29
C LEU A 90 9.97 20.34 3.56
N ASP A 91 9.43 21.55 3.45
CA ASP A 91 9.03 22.35 4.60
C ASP A 91 7.82 21.74 5.33
N LEU A 92 7.06 20.91 4.60
CA LEU A 92 5.90 20.19 5.13
C LEU A 92 6.26 18.80 5.68
N ILE A 93 7.46 18.29 5.40
CA ILE A 93 7.92 16.97 5.86
C ILE A 93 8.62 17.13 7.21
N ARG A 94 7.89 16.80 8.28
CA ARG A 94 8.47 16.73 9.61
C ARG A 94 8.98 15.31 9.88
N GLN A 95 10.24 15.18 10.23
CA GLN A 95 10.77 13.92 10.73
C GLN A 95 10.46 13.82 12.23
N ASP A 96 9.50 13.01 12.59
CA ASP A 96 9.32 12.60 13.97
C ASP A 96 10.39 11.57 14.33
N PHE A 97 10.96 11.70 15.54
CA PHE A 97 11.90 10.70 16.03
C PHE A 97 11.19 9.36 16.20
N LYS A 98 11.64 8.36 15.45
CA LYS A 98 11.14 6.99 15.61
C LYS A 98 11.70 6.41 16.89
N ILE A 99 10.87 6.25 17.91
CA ILE A 99 11.21 5.52 19.12
C ILE A 99 11.07 4.03 18.83
N ALA A 100 12.12 3.26 19.10
CA ALA A 100 12.08 1.83 18.94
C ALA A 100 11.03 1.21 19.87
N LYS A 101 10.10 0.44 19.31
CA LYS A 101 9.12 -0.30 20.11
C LYS A 101 9.74 -1.60 20.59
N PRO A 102 9.38 -2.09 21.81
CA PRO A 102 9.82 -3.40 22.29
C PRO A 102 9.45 -4.49 21.30
N TYR A 103 10.39 -5.38 21.05
CA TYR A 103 10.16 -6.54 20.20
C TYR A 103 9.52 -7.67 20.99
N SER A 104 8.43 -8.24 20.53
CA SER A 104 7.83 -9.42 21.15
C SER A 104 8.63 -10.68 20.85
N LYS A 105 8.84 -11.50 21.87
CA LYS A 105 9.48 -12.82 21.75
C LYS A 105 8.49 -13.94 21.37
N PHE A 106 7.19 -13.65 21.40
CA PHE A 106 6.14 -14.62 21.15
C PHE A 106 5.80 -14.71 19.67
N PRO A 107 5.42 -15.90 19.15
CA PRO A 107 5.09 -16.07 17.75
C PRO A 107 3.80 -15.30 17.39
N ALA A 108 3.74 -14.82 16.16
CA ALA A 108 2.51 -14.27 15.61
C ALA A 108 1.60 -15.38 15.08
N ILE A 109 0.29 -15.16 15.14
CA ILE A 109 -0.72 -15.98 14.47
C ILE A 109 -1.20 -15.18 13.25
N THR A 110 -1.19 -15.80 12.08
CA THR A 110 -1.65 -15.17 10.84
C THR A 110 -3.00 -15.72 10.42
N ARG A 111 -3.89 -14.86 9.92
CA ARG A 111 -5.19 -15.21 9.33
C ARG A 111 -5.38 -14.43 8.04
N ASP A 112 -5.84 -15.10 7.01
CA ASP A 112 -6.18 -14.50 5.73
C ASP A 112 -7.70 -14.41 5.58
N LEU A 113 -8.17 -13.33 4.97
CA LEU A 113 -9.57 -13.09 4.70
C LEU A 113 -9.73 -12.59 3.27
N SER A 114 -10.59 -13.24 2.50
CA SER A 114 -10.97 -12.79 1.17
C SER A 114 -12.29 -12.04 1.23
N VAL A 115 -12.35 -10.89 0.57
CA VAL A 115 -13.50 -9.99 0.57
C VAL A 115 -13.81 -9.56 -0.86
N LEU A 116 -15.09 -9.56 -1.22
CA LEU A 116 -15.56 -9.00 -2.49
C LEU A 116 -15.77 -7.49 -2.36
N ILE A 117 -15.09 -6.72 -3.19
CA ILE A 117 -15.23 -5.26 -3.24
C ILE A 117 -15.75 -4.82 -4.59
N PRO A 118 -16.69 -3.85 -4.67
CA PRO A 118 -17.13 -3.29 -5.94
C PRO A 118 -15.97 -2.59 -6.68
N LYS A 119 -15.99 -2.62 -8.01
CA LYS A 119 -15.05 -1.82 -8.81
C LYS A 119 -15.17 -0.34 -8.46
N GLY A 120 -14.02 0.30 -8.23
CA GLY A 120 -13.96 1.69 -7.79
C GLY A 120 -14.04 1.89 -6.27
N PHE A 121 -14.22 0.84 -5.48
CA PHE A 121 -14.14 0.93 -4.03
C PHE A 121 -12.68 1.15 -3.60
N GLU A 122 -12.44 2.13 -2.75
CA GLU A 122 -11.08 2.47 -2.30
C GLU A 122 -10.65 1.59 -1.12
N TYR A 123 -9.56 0.84 -1.27
CA TYR A 123 -8.98 0.03 -0.19
C TYR A 123 -8.68 0.83 1.09
N ASN A 124 -8.41 2.13 0.98
CA ASN A 124 -8.22 3.02 2.14
C ASN A 124 -9.43 3.06 3.08
N GLN A 125 -10.64 2.86 2.59
CA GLN A 125 -11.84 2.79 3.45
C GLN A 125 -11.79 1.56 4.35
N ILE A 126 -11.41 0.40 3.79
CA ILE A 126 -11.19 -0.84 4.56
C ILE A 126 -10.09 -0.62 5.59
N LYS A 127 -8.96 -0.08 5.15
CA LYS A 127 -7.81 0.17 6.02
C LYS A 127 -8.18 1.05 7.20
N ASN A 128 -8.83 2.19 6.97
CA ASN A 128 -9.24 3.12 8.00
C ASN A 128 -10.20 2.46 9.01
N CYS A 129 -11.21 1.73 8.53
CA CYS A 129 -12.17 1.06 9.41
C CYS A 129 -11.52 -0.01 10.31
N ILE A 130 -10.53 -0.75 9.78
CA ILE A 130 -9.80 -1.74 10.58
C ILE A 130 -8.90 -1.05 11.60
N GLU A 131 -8.20 0.03 11.21
CA GLU A 131 -7.35 0.82 12.12
C GLU A 131 -8.18 1.46 13.25
N GLU A 132 -9.39 1.94 12.98
CA GLU A 132 -10.31 2.52 13.97
C GLU A 132 -10.77 1.52 15.04
N LEU A 133 -10.73 0.21 14.76
CA LEU A 133 -11.05 -0.81 15.76
C LEU A 133 -10.06 -0.86 16.93
N ASN A 134 -8.86 -0.31 16.76
CA ASN A 134 -7.80 -0.26 17.77
C ASN A 134 -7.58 -1.60 18.49
N LEU A 135 -7.48 -2.69 17.72
CA LEU A 135 -7.33 -4.04 18.27
C LEU A 135 -5.91 -4.23 18.84
N GLU A 136 -5.78 -4.38 20.15
CA GLU A 136 -4.49 -4.43 20.86
C GLU A 136 -3.54 -5.52 20.35
N ILE A 137 -4.08 -6.69 19.97
CA ILE A 137 -3.29 -7.82 19.50
C ILE A 137 -3.07 -7.82 17.98
N LEU A 138 -3.68 -6.91 17.22
CA LEU A 138 -3.45 -6.80 15.78
C LEU A 138 -2.13 -6.04 15.54
N GLU A 139 -1.09 -6.80 15.22
CA GLU A 139 0.24 -6.23 14.97
C GLU A 139 0.31 -5.47 13.63
N ASN A 140 -0.21 -6.10 12.58
CA ASN A 140 -0.33 -5.48 11.26
C ASN A 140 -1.34 -6.23 10.38
N PHE A 141 -1.72 -5.61 9.27
CA PHE A 141 -2.45 -6.25 8.19
C PHE A 141 -2.00 -5.68 6.84
N ARG A 142 -2.13 -6.50 5.80
CA ARG A 142 -1.71 -6.11 4.45
C ARG A 142 -2.57 -6.78 3.38
N LEU A 143 -2.76 -6.08 2.29
CA LEU A 143 -3.31 -6.65 1.07
C LEU A 143 -2.27 -7.60 0.45
N VAL A 144 -2.65 -8.85 0.20
CA VAL A 144 -1.75 -9.87 -0.35
C VAL A 144 -2.13 -10.29 -1.76
N ASP A 145 -3.41 -10.17 -2.13
CA ASP A 145 -3.85 -10.53 -3.47
C ASP A 145 -5.04 -9.70 -3.92
N ILE A 146 -5.15 -9.49 -5.23
CA ILE A 146 -6.31 -8.90 -5.90
C ILE A 146 -6.63 -9.77 -7.11
N TYR A 147 -7.76 -10.45 -7.06
CA TYR A 147 -8.23 -11.32 -8.13
C TYR A 147 -9.46 -10.74 -8.83
N SER A 148 -9.48 -10.87 -10.14
CA SER A 148 -10.65 -10.55 -10.96
C SER A 148 -10.77 -11.55 -12.10
N ASP A 149 -11.99 -11.97 -12.41
CA ASP A 149 -12.31 -12.76 -13.58
C ASP A 149 -13.63 -12.30 -14.21
N GLU A 150 -14.02 -12.96 -15.31
CA GLU A 150 -15.26 -12.65 -16.01
C GLU A 150 -16.52 -12.95 -15.17
N ASN A 151 -16.43 -13.84 -14.18
CA ASN A 151 -17.56 -14.20 -13.31
C ASN A 151 -17.81 -13.13 -12.25
N LEU A 152 -16.76 -12.41 -11.83
CA LEU A 152 -16.87 -11.36 -10.82
C LEU A 152 -17.41 -10.03 -11.37
N LYS A 153 -17.49 -9.88 -12.71
CA LYS A 153 -18.07 -8.70 -13.43
C LYS A 153 -17.69 -7.34 -12.83
N GLU A 154 -18.47 -6.87 -11.86
CA GLU A 154 -18.36 -5.55 -11.21
C GLU A 154 -17.60 -5.58 -9.88
N PHE A 155 -17.00 -6.70 -9.51
CA PHE A 155 -16.27 -6.88 -8.26
C PHE A 155 -14.82 -7.29 -8.48
N TYR A 156 -14.00 -7.06 -7.46
CA TYR A 156 -12.71 -7.68 -7.25
C TYR A 156 -12.77 -8.54 -5.99
N SER A 157 -12.10 -9.69 -5.98
CA SER A 157 -11.80 -10.42 -4.75
C SER A 157 -10.44 -9.97 -4.24
N ILE A 158 -10.40 -9.38 -3.06
CA ILE A 158 -9.15 -9.01 -2.40
C ILE A 158 -8.88 -9.94 -1.24
N THR A 159 -7.63 -10.32 -1.04
CA THR A 159 -7.20 -11.09 0.13
C THR A 159 -6.35 -10.23 1.04
N ILE A 160 -6.75 -10.12 2.28
CA ILE A 160 -6.06 -9.37 3.33
C ILE A 160 -5.49 -10.36 4.35
N SER A 161 -4.19 -10.26 4.60
CA SER A 161 -3.51 -11.06 5.62
C SER A 161 -3.36 -10.24 6.91
N PHE A 162 -3.82 -10.80 8.03
CA PHE A 162 -3.77 -10.21 9.36
C PHE A 162 -2.74 -10.94 10.21
N SER A 163 -1.87 -10.21 10.90
CA SER A 163 -0.89 -10.75 11.84
C SER A 163 -1.25 -10.29 13.24
N PHE A 164 -1.47 -11.27 14.12
CA PHE A 164 -1.83 -11.05 15.52
C PHE A 164 -0.69 -11.46 16.42
N ARG A 165 -0.35 -10.61 17.40
CA ARG A 165 0.71 -10.87 18.37
C ARG A 165 0.45 -10.14 19.68
N ASP A 166 0.82 -10.77 20.79
CA ASP A 166 0.88 -10.14 22.11
C ASP A 166 2.35 -9.93 22.52
N ILE A 167 2.63 -8.86 23.25
CA ILE A 167 3.99 -8.56 23.72
C ILE A 167 4.38 -9.45 24.90
N ASN A 168 3.41 -9.88 25.69
CA ASN A 168 3.64 -10.49 27.01
C ASN A 168 3.40 -12.00 27.04
N LYS A 169 2.65 -12.56 26.07
CA LYS A 169 2.24 -13.97 26.07
C LYS A 169 2.02 -14.53 24.67
N THR A 170 1.97 -15.86 24.57
CA THR A 170 1.47 -16.52 23.36
C THR A 170 -0.04 -16.35 23.27
N LEU A 171 -0.54 -16.00 22.08
CA LEU A 171 -1.96 -15.88 21.84
C LEU A 171 -2.64 -17.24 21.75
N GLU A 172 -3.88 -17.29 22.18
CA GLU A 172 -4.79 -18.42 21.98
C GLU A 172 -5.71 -18.17 20.78
N ASP A 173 -6.12 -19.23 20.08
CA ASP A 173 -6.99 -19.13 18.91
C ASP A 173 -8.28 -18.37 19.19
N ASN A 174 -8.87 -18.52 20.36
CA ASN A 174 -10.09 -17.80 20.76
C ASN A 174 -9.92 -16.28 20.72
N GLN A 175 -8.79 -15.75 21.19
CA GLN A 175 -8.50 -14.32 21.21
C GLN A 175 -8.39 -13.77 19.77
N VAL A 176 -7.77 -14.55 18.88
CA VAL A 176 -7.65 -14.20 17.46
C VAL A 176 -9.01 -14.23 16.77
N ASN A 177 -9.83 -15.26 17.05
CA ASN A 177 -11.16 -15.40 16.47
C ASN A 177 -12.07 -14.24 16.89
N GLU A 178 -12.06 -13.81 18.15
CA GLU A 178 -12.81 -12.64 18.61
C GLU A 178 -12.42 -11.35 17.84
N CYS A 179 -11.14 -11.17 17.57
CA CYS A 179 -10.66 -10.04 16.76
C CYS A 179 -11.10 -10.16 15.30
N MET A 180 -11.00 -11.36 14.73
CA MET A 180 -11.47 -11.62 13.36
C MET A 180 -12.97 -11.37 13.23
N ASP A 181 -13.78 -11.77 14.21
CA ASP A 181 -15.22 -11.52 14.21
C ASP A 181 -15.55 -10.01 14.22
N LYS A 182 -14.79 -9.22 14.97
CA LYS A 182 -14.94 -7.74 14.96
C LYS A 182 -14.60 -7.16 13.59
N ILE A 183 -13.49 -7.61 12.97
CA ILE A 183 -13.09 -7.20 11.63
C ILE A 183 -14.18 -7.58 10.61
N LEU A 184 -14.65 -8.83 10.64
CA LEU A 184 -15.71 -9.33 9.76
C LEU A 184 -16.99 -8.50 9.87
N ASN A 185 -17.44 -8.21 11.09
CA ASN A 185 -18.64 -7.39 11.32
C ASN A 185 -18.46 -5.96 10.82
N THR A 186 -17.28 -5.39 10.98
CA THR A 186 -16.96 -4.05 10.48
C THR A 186 -16.99 -4.00 8.95
N LEU A 187 -16.41 -5.00 8.27
CA LEU A 187 -16.44 -5.08 6.81
C LEU A 187 -17.87 -5.31 6.28
N LYS A 188 -18.68 -6.12 6.95
CA LYS A 188 -20.11 -6.27 6.61
C LYS A 188 -20.89 -4.95 6.77
N ASN A 189 -20.58 -4.16 7.79
CA ASN A 189 -21.22 -2.85 7.98
C ASN A 189 -20.84 -1.84 6.89
N LEU A 190 -19.68 -2.03 6.21
CA LEU A 190 -19.32 -1.30 5.00
C LEU A 190 -20.05 -1.79 3.74
N GLY A 191 -20.91 -2.82 3.87
CA GLY A 191 -21.63 -3.42 2.74
C GLY A 191 -20.77 -4.35 1.88
N LEU A 192 -19.70 -4.89 2.42
CA LEU A 192 -18.81 -5.81 1.70
C LEU A 192 -19.20 -7.27 1.97
N ASP A 193 -19.19 -8.07 0.91
CA ASP A 193 -19.44 -9.51 0.96
C ASP A 193 -18.12 -10.29 1.19
N LEU A 194 -18.25 -11.48 1.81
CA LEU A 194 -17.12 -12.32 2.23
C LEU A 194 -17.11 -13.63 1.44
#